data_827930f70c258264e64c2cb8eb4975d7
#
_entry.id   827930f70c258264e64c2cb8eb4975d7
#
_cell.length_a   1.000
_cell.length_b   1.000
_cell.length_c   1.000
_cell.angle_alpha   90.00
_cell.angle_beta   90.00
_cell.angle_gamma   90.00
#
_symmetry.space_group_name_H-M   'P 1'
#
loop_
_entity.id
_entity.type
_entity.pdbx_description
1 polymer ?
#
loop_
_entity_poly.entity_id
_entity_poly.type
_entity_poly.pdbx_seq_one_letter_code
_entity_poly.pdbx_strand_id
1 'polypeptide(L)'
;SIETKTNIPFMDSISIKLNSKLSFENFVVGSSNQMPFAASKRMTQNQLSSYNPLYIHGNVGMGKTHLLNAIAIELKQKHPNLKTVFMSAERFMYQFIRAIRSKDTIKFKDQFRSLDVLIIDDIQFIGGKESTQEEFFYTFNDLINQGKQIIISSNKSPFELLDLDEKLKSRLGGGLVVDFLPTNFELRMNILNKKVNQIKLDIPY
;
A
#
# COMPACT_ATOMS: atom_id res chain seq x y z
N SER A 1 -34.06 18.48 16.48
CA SER A 1 -33.30 17.26 16.16
C SER A 1 -31.89 17.70 15.75
N ILE A 2 -30.93 17.55 16.64
CA ILE A 2 -29.52 17.85 16.37
C ILE A 2 -28.95 16.58 15.74
N GLU A 3 -28.68 16.61 14.44
CA GLU A 3 -27.91 15.58 13.76
C GLU A 3 -26.49 15.63 14.31
N THR A 4 -26.15 14.68 15.17
CA THR A 4 -24.78 14.36 15.56
C THR A 4 -24.04 13.88 14.30
N LYS A 5 -23.36 14.78 13.62
CA LYS A 5 -22.33 14.43 12.63
C LYS A 5 -21.28 13.63 13.39
N THR A 6 -21.32 12.31 13.23
CA THR A 6 -20.25 11.41 13.65
C THR A 6 -18.97 11.88 12.96
N ASN A 7 -18.07 12.49 13.72
CA ASN A 7 -16.74 12.90 13.28
C ASN A 7 -15.93 11.61 13.08
N ILE A 8 -16.09 10.95 11.91
CA ILE A 8 -15.22 9.84 11.51
C ILE A 8 -13.82 10.44 11.39
N PRO A 9 -12.83 9.94 12.15
CA PRO A 9 -11.45 10.43 12.03
C PRO A 9 -11.03 10.43 10.54
N PHE A 10 -10.31 11.46 10.12
CA PHE A 10 -9.87 11.62 8.71
C PHE A 10 -9.29 10.32 8.15
N MET A 11 -8.45 9.63 8.91
CA MET A 11 -7.80 8.38 8.51
C MET A 11 -8.80 7.29 8.13
N ASP A 12 -9.88 7.11 8.89
CA ASP A 12 -10.91 6.12 8.60
C ASP A 12 -11.75 6.50 7.36
N SER A 13 -11.87 7.81 7.08
CA SER A 13 -12.62 8.29 5.91
C SER A 13 -11.87 8.09 4.59
N ILE A 14 -10.53 8.11 4.60
CA ILE A 14 -9.68 7.99 3.41
C ILE A 14 -9.04 6.60 3.25
N SER A 15 -8.90 5.83 4.34
CA SER A 15 -8.33 4.50 4.29
C SER A 15 -9.26 3.49 3.62
N ILE A 16 -8.69 2.50 2.96
CA ILE A 16 -9.43 1.34 2.46
C ILE A 16 -9.85 0.50 3.68
N LYS A 17 -11.09 0.00 3.68
CA LYS A 17 -11.54 -0.94 4.70
C LYS A 17 -10.71 -2.22 4.61
N LEU A 18 -10.05 -2.57 5.72
CA LEU A 18 -9.21 -3.75 5.77
C LEU A 18 -10.04 -5.03 5.65
N ASN A 19 -9.55 -5.96 4.83
CA ASN A 19 -10.13 -7.27 4.65
C ASN A 19 -9.38 -8.30 5.50
N SER A 20 -10.02 -8.82 6.54
CA SER A 20 -9.41 -9.81 7.46
C SER A 20 -8.94 -11.09 6.77
N LYS A 21 -9.52 -11.43 5.60
CA LYS A 21 -9.07 -12.58 4.80
C LYS A 21 -7.71 -12.35 4.14
N LEU A 22 -7.28 -11.10 3.98
CA LEU A 22 -6.00 -10.73 3.38
C LEU A 22 -4.95 -10.45 4.48
N SER A 23 -4.77 -11.38 5.38
CA SER A 23 -3.74 -11.34 6.44
C SER A 23 -2.48 -12.08 5.99
N PHE A 24 -1.36 -11.92 6.74
CA PHE A 24 -0.15 -12.69 6.51
C PHE A 24 -0.35 -14.20 6.72
N GLU A 25 -1.21 -14.60 7.64
CA GLU A 25 -1.54 -16.02 7.90
C GLU A 25 -2.22 -16.67 6.69
N ASN A 26 -3.01 -15.87 5.95
CA ASN A 26 -3.70 -16.34 4.76
C ASN A 26 -2.86 -16.23 3.49
N PHE A 27 -1.72 -15.57 3.52
CA PHE A 27 -0.81 -15.51 2.39
C PHE A 27 -0.07 -16.85 2.21
N VAL A 28 0.00 -17.35 0.97
CA VAL A 28 0.73 -18.58 0.65
C VAL A 28 2.11 -18.18 0.13
N VAL A 29 3.14 -18.61 0.86
CA VAL A 29 4.53 -18.32 0.52
C VAL A 29 5.12 -19.43 -0.34
N GLY A 30 5.85 -19.06 -1.38
CA GLY A 30 6.65 -19.93 -2.23
C GLY A 30 7.89 -19.19 -2.73
N SER A 31 8.74 -19.84 -3.50
CA SER A 31 10.01 -19.25 -3.98
C SER A 31 9.83 -17.94 -4.75
N SER A 32 8.73 -17.79 -5.50
CA SER A 32 8.48 -16.61 -6.33
C SER A 32 7.96 -15.38 -5.57
N ASN A 33 7.52 -15.51 -4.32
CA ASN A 33 6.99 -14.40 -3.53
C ASN A 33 7.60 -14.31 -2.12
N GLN A 34 8.64 -15.09 -1.84
CA GLN A 34 9.29 -15.13 -0.54
C GLN A 34 9.92 -13.77 -0.16
N MET A 35 10.56 -13.09 -1.12
CA MET A 35 11.19 -11.79 -0.87
C MET A 35 10.18 -10.68 -0.57
N PRO A 36 9.13 -10.47 -1.38
CA PRO A 36 8.06 -9.54 -1.05
C PRO A 36 7.40 -9.84 0.30
N PHE A 37 7.17 -11.12 0.61
CA PHE A 37 6.60 -11.52 1.90
C PHE A 37 7.52 -11.17 3.07
N ALA A 38 8.81 -11.52 3.00
CA ALA A 38 9.77 -11.24 4.04
C ALA A 38 9.97 -9.73 4.27
N ALA A 39 10.09 -8.96 3.19
CA ALA A 39 10.15 -7.50 3.24
C ALA A 39 8.91 -6.90 3.92
N SER A 40 7.72 -7.37 3.54
CA SER A 40 6.44 -6.94 4.13
C SER A 40 6.35 -7.25 5.62
N LYS A 41 6.75 -8.45 6.04
CA LYS A 41 6.79 -8.84 7.46
C LYS A 41 7.73 -7.94 8.26
N ARG A 42 8.88 -7.60 7.70
CA ARG A 42 9.86 -6.75 8.36
C ARG A 42 9.31 -5.35 8.67
N MET A 43 8.42 -4.80 7.79
CA MET A 43 7.78 -3.50 8.03
C MET A 43 6.92 -3.46 9.29
N THR A 44 6.49 -4.61 9.80
CA THR A 44 5.60 -4.71 10.97
C THR A 44 6.31 -5.10 12.26
N GLN A 45 7.62 -5.43 12.20
CA GLN A 45 8.36 -5.95 13.36
C GLN A 45 9.10 -4.89 14.17
N ASN A 46 9.59 -3.83 13.52
CA ASN A 46 10.33 -2.75 14.18
C ASN A 46 9.68 -1.41 13.89
N GLN A 47 9.76 -0.49 14.86
CA GLN A 47 9.37 0.90 14.65
C GLN A 47 10.27 1.48 13.54
N LEU A 48 9.67 1.70 12.38
CA LEU A 48 10.27 2.33 11.21
C LEU A 48 11.52 1.60 10.68
N SER A 49 11.33 0.87 9.61
CA SER A 49 12.36 0.10 8.92
C SER A 49 13.49 0.98 8.38
N SER A 50 14.71 0.40 8.31
CA SER A 50 15.88 1.00 7.65
C SER A 50 15.67 1.24 6.15
N TYR A 51 14.61 0.68 5.56
CA TYR A 51 14.29 0.77 4.14
C TYR A 51 13.04 1.60 3.92
N ASN A 52 13.18 2.74 3.28
CA ASN A 52 12.07 3.65 3.01
C ASN A 52 12.26 4.39 1.68
N PRO A 53 11.35 4.21 0.72
CA PRO A 53 10.14 3.41 0.79
C PRO A 53 10.38 1.90 0.66
N LEU A 54 9.39 1.07 1.04
CA LEU A 54 9.25 -0.28 0.53
C LEU A 54 8.40 -0.23 -0.75
N TYR A 55 8.98 -0.65 -1.87
CA TYR A 55 8.30 -0.69 -3.16
C TYR A 55 8.15 -2.14 -3.63
N ILE A 56 6.92 -2.59 -3.77
CA ILE A 56 6.57 -3.97 -4.15
C ILE A 56 5.98 -3.95 -5.56
N HIS A 57 6.59 -4.65 -6.51
CA HIS A 57 6.05 -4.71 -7.85
C HIS A 57 5.86 -6.14 -8.37
N GLY A 58 5.12 -6.26 -9.46
CA GLY A 58 4.84 -7.51 -10.14
C GLY A 58 3.51 -7.49 -10.87
N ASN A 59 3.28 -8.46 -11.72
CA ASN A 59 2.08 -8.55 -12.55
C ASN A 59 0.78 -8.54 -11.73
N VAL A 60 -0.33 -8.27 -12.41
CA VAL A 60 -1.67 -8.30 -11.79
C VAL A 60 -1.96 -9.71 -11.24
N GLY A 61 -2.66 -9.77 -10.10
CA GLY A 61 -3.08 -11.05 -9.48
C GLY A 61 -2.02 -11.75 -8.64
N MET A 62 -0.80 -11.22 -8.50
CA MET A 62 0.28 -11.89 -7.75
C MET A 62 0.21 -11.76 -6.23
N GLY A 63 -0.71 -10.93 -5.71
CA GLY A 63 -0.90 -10.79 -4.26
C GLY A 63 -0.32 -9.51 -3.66
N LYS A 64 0.02 -8.49 -4.45
CA LYS A 64 0.52 -7.20 -3.95
C LYS A 64 -0.45 -6.56 -2.95
N THR A 65 -1.70 -6.34 -3.36
CA THR A 65 -2.75 -5.81 -2.49
C THR A 65 -2.96 -6.65 -1.23
N HIS A 66 -2.82 -7.98 -1.33
CA HIS A 66 -2.88 -8.87 -0.16
C HIS A 66 -1.77 -8.53 0.85
N LEU A 67 -0.52 -8.39 0.41
CA LEU A 67 0.58 -8.03 1.31
C LEU A 67 0.41 -6.63 1.90
N LEU A 68 -0.02 -5.64 1.12
CA LEU A 68 -0.28 -4.29 1.65
C LEU A 68 -1.38 -4.29 2.71
N ASN A 69 -2.47 -5.03 2.46
CA ASN A 69 -3.55 -5.19 3.44
C ASN A 69 -3.07 -5.92 4.70
N ALA A 70 -2.25 -6.96 4.53
CA ALA A 70 -1.67 -7.72 5.66
C ALA A 70 -0.75 -6.85 6.53
N ILE A 71 0.08 -5.99 5.92
CA ILE A 71 0.88 -5.00 6.63
C ILE A 71 -0.02 -4.07 7.45
N ALA A 72 -1.06 -3.51 6.81
CA ALA A 72 -1.98 -2.57 7.46
C ALA A 72 -2.70 -3.22 8.66
N ILE A 73 -3.16 -4.47 8.52
CA ILE A 73 -3.77 -5.24 9.62
C ILE A 73 -2.80 -5.40 10.78
N GLU A 74 -1.59 -5.90 10.48
CA GLU A 74 -0.61 -6.22 11.52
C GLU A 74 -0.08 -4.96 12.22
N LEU A 75 0.13 -3.84 11.49
CA LEU A 75 0.46 -2.55 12.09
C LEU A 75 -0.63 -2.06 13.03
N LYS A 76 -1.90 -2.16 12.63
CA LYS A 76 -3.03 -1.76 13.48
C LYS A 76 -3.13 -2.60 14.75
N GLN A 77 -2.77 -3.89 14.68
CA GLN A 77 -2.80 -4.80 15.83
C GLN A 77 -1.61 -4.59 16.78
N LYS A 78 -0.39 -4.48 16.23
CA LYS A 78 0.84 -4.38 17.04
C LYS A 78 1.14 -2.94 17.49
N HIS A 79 0.75 -1.97 16.69
CA HIS A 79 1.06 -0.55 16.89
C HIS A 79 -0.18 0.32 16.71
N PRO A 80 -1.23 0.17 17.57
CA PRO A 80 -2.52 0.86 17.41
C PRO A 80 -2.41 2.39 17.48
N ASN A 81 -1.32 2.90 18.03
CA ASN A 81 -1.07 4.35 18.14
C ASN A 81 -0.47 4.95 16.85
N LEU A 82 0.03 4.13 15.92
CA LEU A 82 0.53 4.62 14.64
C LEU A 82 -0.61 5.06 13.72
N LYS A 83 -0.51 6.27 13.23
CA LYS A 83 -1.43 6.84 12.25
C LYS A 83 -1.15 6.23 10.88
N THR A 84 -1.77 5.10 10.59
CA THR A 84 -1.59 4.33 9.35
C THR A 84 -2.76 4.56 8.41
N VAL A 85 -2.46 4.92 7.15
CA VAL A 85 -3.44 5.00 6.06
C VAL A 85 -3.07 4.01 4.97
N PHE A 86 -4.05 3.22 4.54
CA PHE A 86 -3.97 2.35 3.37
C PHE A 86 -4.98 2.81 2.33
N MET A 87 -4.50 3.18 1.14
CA MET A 87 -5.35 3.65 0.04
C MET A 87 -4.78 3.28 -1.33
N SER A 88 -5.63 3.35 -2.37
CA SER A 88 -5.14 3.29 -3.74
C SER A 88 -4.62 4.66 -4.21
N ALA A 89 -3.74 4.65 -5.21
CA ALA A 89 -3.26 5.88 -5.85
C ALA A 89 -4.39 6.71 -6.47
N GLU A 90 -5.43 6.06 -7.01
CA GLU A 90 -6.64 6.73 -7.50
C GLU A 90 -7.39 7.45 -6.38
N ARG A 91 -7.46 6.84 -5.20
CA ARG A 91 -8.10 7.47 -4.04
C ARG A 91 -7.31 8.68 -3.54
N PHE A 92 -5.97 8.59 -3.53
CA PHE A 92 -5.11 9.74 -3.26
C PHE A 92 -5.40 10.88 -4.23
N MET A 93 -5.40 10.62 -5.53
CA MET A 93 -5.73 11.58 -6.58
C MET A 93 -7.11 12.22 -6.35
N TYR A 94 -8.12 11.39 -6.06
CA TYR A 94 -9.48 11.88 -5.79
C TYR A 94 -9.52 12.84 -4.59
N GLN A 95 -8.85 12.51 -3.49
CA GLN A 95 -8.78 13.36 -2.30
C GLN A 95 -8.07 14.68 -2.60
N PHE A 96 -7.00 14.65 -3.38
CA PHE A 96 -6.28 15.84 -3.81
C PHE A 96 -7.14 16.75 -4.69
N ILE A 97 -7.80 16.20 -5.71
CA ILE A 97 -8.71 16.96 -6.59
C ILE A 97 -9.86 17.58 -5.77
N ARG A 98 -10.39 16.84 -4.81
CA ARG A 98 -11.43 17.34 -3.90
C ARG A 98 -10.91 18.52 -3.08
N ALA A 99 -9.70 18.44 -2.53
CA ALA A 99 -9.07 19.50 -1.76
C ALA A 99 -8.86 20.79 -2.61
N ILE A 100 -8.45 20.64 -3.88
CA ILE A 100 -8.34 21.76 -4.81
C ILE A 100 -9.71 22.43 -5.02
N ARG A 101 -10.75 21.64 -5.31
CA ARG A 101 -12.10 22.14 -5.56
C ARG A 101 -12.70 22.85 -4.35
N SER A 102 -12.44 22.36 -3.15
CA SER A 102 -12.90 22.96 -1.90
C SER A 102 -11.99 24.10 -1.38
N LYS A 103 -10.90 24.40 -2.08
CA LYS A 103 -9.86 25.38 -1.67
C LYS A 103 -9.24 25.06 -0.31
N ASP A 104 -9.13 23.78 0.04
CA ASP A 104 -8.68 23.28 1.35
C ASP A 104 -7.41 22.42 1.23
N THR A 105 -6.50 22.84 0.33
CA THR A 105 -5.24 22.12 0.07
C THR A 105 -4.29 22.10 1.26
N ILE A 106 -4.33 23.15 2.09
CA ILE A 106 -3.51 23.23 3.32
C ILE A 106 -3.90 22.10 4.26
N LYS A 107 -5.19 21.95 4.53
CA LYS A 107 -5.70 20.89 5.40
C LYS A 107 -5.38 19.49 4.86
N PHE A 108 -5.48 19.30 3.54
CA PHE A 108 -5.06 18.05 2.90
C PHE A 108 -3.59 17.74 3.21
N LYS A 109 -2.69 18.70 3.00
CA LYS A 109 -1.26 18.55 3.27
C LYS A 109 -0.98 18.23 4.75
N ASP A 110 -1.59 18.98 5.66
CA ASP A 110 -1.41 18.78 7.10
C ASP A 110 -1.90 17.39 7.55
N GLN A 111 -3.00 16.93 6.98
CA GLN A 111 -3.55 15.62 7.26
C GLN A 111 -2.60 14.50 6.83
N PHE A 112 -2.04 14.57 5.61
CA PHE A 112 -1.08 13.57 5.13
C PHE A 112 0.25 13.65 5.88
N ARG A 113 0.75 14.85 6.20
CA ARG A 113 1.97 15.05 7.02
C ARG A 113 1.85 14.50 8.43
N SER A 114 0.64 14.39 8.95
CA SER A 114 0.39 13.84 10.29
C SER A 114 0.48 12.32 10.37
N LEU A 115 0.61 11.62 9.24
CA LEU A 115 0.67 10.15 9.19
C LEU A 115 2.02 9.64 9.68
N ASP A 116 2.02 8.44 10.27
CA ASP A 116 3.22 7.69 10.61
C ASP A 116 3.55 6.66 9.54
N VAL A 117 2.52 6.08 8.91
CA VAL A 117 2.67 5.10 7.82
C VAL A 117 1.68 5.41 6.70
N LEU A 118 2.19 5.55 5.49
CA LEU A 118 1.38 5.68 4.26
C LEU A 118 1.58 4.45 3.37
N ILE A 119 0.49 3.74 3.10
CA ILE A 119 0.47 2.57 2.23
C ILE A 119 -0.35 2.92 0.98
N ILE A 120 0.30 2.88 -0.19
CA ILE A 120 -0.32 3.21 -1.49
C ILE A 120 -0.33 1.98 -2.39
N ASP A 121 -1.52 1.58 -2.81
CA ASP A 121 -1.68 0.50 -3.80
C ASP A 121 -1.76 1.07 -5.21
N ASP A 122 -1.10 0.38 -6.14
CA ASP A 122 -1.16 0.64 -7.58
C ASP A 122 -0.76 2.07 -8.00
N ILE A 123 0.46 2.51 -7.63
CA ILE A 123 0.97 3.86 -7.89
C ILE A 123 0.94 4.24 -9.38
N GLN A 124 0.96 3.27 -10.31
CA GLN A 124 0.89 3.53 -11.75
C GLN A 124 -0.35 4.33 -12.17
N PHE A 125 -1.42 4.35 -11.39
CA PHE A 125 -2.64 5.08 -11.73
C PHE A 125 -2.54 6.61 -11.65
N ILE A 126 -1.47 7.15 -11.04
CA ILE A 126 -1.18 8.59 -11.14
C ILE A 126 -0.36 8.94 -12.39
N GLY A 127 0.02 7.94 -13.20
CA GLY A 127 0.71 8.14 -14.47
C GLY A 127 -0.02 9.12 -15.38
N GLY A 128 0.71 10.04 -16.03
CA GLY A 128 0.14 11.08 -16.87
C GLY A 128 -0.69 12.14 -16.14
N LYS A 129 -0.70 12.18 -14.81
CA LYS A 129 -1.43 13.16 -13.98
C LYS A 129 -0.44 14.11 -13.29
N GLU A 130 0.12 15.03 -14.03
CA GLU A 130 1.22 15.92 -13.60
C GLU A 130 1.00 16.54 -12.23
N SER A 131 -0.11 17.26 -12.03
CA SER A 131 -0.41 17.91 -10.75
C SER A 131 -0.54 16.94 -9.59
N THR A 132 -1.05 15.72 -9.84
CA THR A 132 -1.15 14.67 -8.81
C THR A 132 0.21 14.09 -8.50
N GLN A 133 1.06 13.86 -9.50
CA GLN A 133 2.43 13.37 -9.32
C GLN A 133 3.27 14.39 -8.53
N GLU A 134 3.13 15.67 -8.83
CA GLU A 134 3.80 16.75 -8.11
C GLU A 134 3.38 16.80 -6.64
N GLU A 135 2.09 16.78 -6.35
CA GLU A 135 1.60 16.76 -4.96
C GLU A 135 2.01 15.48 -4.22
N PHE A 136 1.96 14.32 -4.90
CA PHE A 136 2.44 13.08 -4.33
C PHE A 136 3.94 13.14 -4.01
N PHE A 137 4.75 13.72 -4.90
CA PHE A 137 6.19 13.92 -4.69
C PHE A 137 6.48 14.78 -3.46
N TYR A 138 5.76 15.88 -3.26
CA TYR A 138 5.91 16.72 -2.06
C TYR A 138 5.48 15.98 -0.80
N THR A 139 4.33 15.33 -0.81
CA THR A 139 3.83 14.52 0.31
C THR A 139 4.83 13.42 0.67
N PHE A 140 5.37 12.73 -0.33
CA PHE A 140 6.37 11.69 -0.17
C PHE A 140 7.64 12.23 0.52
N ASN A 141 8.20 13.33 0.00
CA ASN A 141 9.40 13.92 0.58
C ASN A 141 9.18 14.42 2.01
N ASP A 142 8.04 15.04 2.30
CA ASP A 142 7.69 15.50 3.63
C ASP A 142 7.64 14.32 4.63
N LEU A 143 7.03 13.20 4.25
CA LEU A 143 6.97 12.00 5.09
C LEU A 143 8.36 11.38 5.31
N ILE A 144 9.16 11.22 4.24
CA ILE A 144 10.52 10.68 4.35
C ILE A 144 11.39 11.56 5.25
N ASN A 145 11.36 12.87 5.08
CA ASN A 145 12.16 13.81 5.87
C ASN A 145 11.77 13.81 7.36
N GLN A 146 10.53 13.44 7.68
CA GLN A 146 10.06 13.27 9.05
C GLN A 146 10.28 11.85 9.61
N GLY A 147 10.96 10.97 8.87
CA GLY A 147 11.18 9.57 9.25
C GLY A 147 9.93 8.71 9.26
N LYS A 148 8.88 9.12 8.51
CA LYS A 148 7.64 8.35 8.37
C LYS A 148 7.78 7.27 7.33
N GLN A 149 7.09 6.15 7.51
CA GLN A 149 7.20 4.98 6.62
C GLN A 149 6.27 5.10 5.41
N ILE A 150 6.80 4.78 4.23
CA ILE A 150 6.02 4.68 2.99
C ILE A 150 6.15 3.27 2.42
N ILE A 151 5.03 2.71 1.99
CA ILE A 151 4.93 1.38 1.38
C ILE A 151 4.08 1.52 0.12
N ILE A 152 4.59 1.03 -1.01
CA ILE A 152 3.97 1.26 -2.31
C ILE A 152 3.92 -0.04 -3.09
N SER A 153 2.82 -0.26 -3.81
CA SER A 153 2.74 -1.31 -4.82
C SER A 153 2.64 -0.76 -6.24
N SER A 154 3.06 -1.56 -7.20
CA SER A 154 2.90 -1.28 -8.62
C SER A 154 2.86 -2.56 -9.47
N ASN A 155 2.44 -2.43 -10.73
CA ASN A 155 2.54 -3.52 -11.70
C ASN A 155 3.93 -3.64 -12.35
N LYS A 156 4.79 -2.60 -12.24
CA LYS A 156 6.13 -2.53 -12.81
C LYS A 156 7.12 -1.93 -11.84
N SER A 157 8.42 -2.12 -12.11
CA SER A 157 9.47 -1.41 -11.36
C SER A 157 9.36 0.11 -11.54
N PRO A 158 9.92 0.92 -10.61
CA PRO A 158 9.83 2.38 -10.72
C PRO A 158 10.31 2.93 -12.07
N PHE A 159 11.40 2.35 -12.59
CA PHE A 159 12.04 2.84 -13.83
C PHE A 159 11.31 2.40 -15.10
N GLU A 160 10.42 1.41 -15.02
CA GLU A 160 9.60 0.96 -16.16
C GLU A 160 8.25 1.69 -16.27
N LEU A 161 7.93 2.58 -15.33
CA LEU A 161 6.70 3.39 -15.35
C LEU A 161 6.93 4.63 -16.23
N LEU A 162 6.64 4.51 -17.54
CA LEU A 162 6.93 5.54 -18.53
C LEU A 162 6.19 6.86 -18.25
N ASP A 163 4.97 6.80 -17.71
CA ASP A 163 4.11 7.97 -17.49
C ASP A 163 4.35 8.66 -16.13
N LEU A 164 5.39 8.27 -15.38
CA LEU A 164 5.79 8.93 -14.14
C LEU A 164 6.99 9.86 -14.37
N ASP A 165 6.99 10.97 -13.65
CA ASP A 165 8.10 11.93 -13.60
C ASP A 165 9.39 11.27 -13.07
N GLU A 166 10.53 11.59 -13.67
CA GLU A 166 11.84 11.01 -13.34
C GLU A 166 12.27 11.24 -11.88
N LYS A 167 11.90 12.42 -11.31
CA LYS A 167 12.18 12.70 -9.89
C LYS A 167 11.39 11.77 -8.98
N LEU A 168 10.13 11.49 -9.34
CA LEU A 168 9.30 10.56 -8.59
C LEU A 168 9.83 9.13 -8.71
N LYS A 169 10.18 8.66 -9.92
CA LYS A 169 10.81 7.35 -10.13
C LYS A 169 12.06 7.16 -9.27
N SER A 170 12.94 8.16 -9.26
CA SER A 170 14.15 8.14 -8.44
C SER A 170 13.85 8.00 -6.95
N ARG A 171 12.81 8.69 -6.44
CA ARG A 171 12.39 8.58 -5.04
C ARG A 171 11.78 7.22 -4.72
N LEU A 172 10.93 6.69 -5.61
CA LEU A 172 10.33 5.37 -5.47
C LEU A 172 11.39 4.25 -5.45
N GLY A 173 12.44 4.39 -6.26
CA GLY A 173 13.56 3.45 -6.32
C GLY A 173 14.63 3.64 -5.22
N GLY A 174 14.53 4.70 -4.41
CA GLY A 174 15.56 5.06 -3.41
C GLY A 174 15.55 4.20 -2.14
N GLY A 175 14.56 3.32 -1.96
CA GLY A 175 14.44 2.42 -0.82
C GLY A 175 14.66 0.96 -1.19
N LEU A 176 13.87 0.07 -0.61
CA LEU A 176 13.88 -1.36 -0.94
C LEU A 176 12.83 -1.64 -2.03
N VAL A 177 13.29 -2.05 -3.20
CA VAL A 177 12.46 -2.50 -4.31
C VAL A 177 12.47 -4.03 -4.33
N VAL A 178 11.31 -4.65 -4.26
CA VAL A 178 11.13 -6.12 -4.32
C VAL A 178 10.11 -6.49 -5.38
N ASP A 179 10.36 -7.58 -6.08
CA ASP A 179 9.52 -8.06 -7.15
C ASP A 179 8.84 -9.39 -6.82
N PHE A 180 7.64 -9.55 -7.35
CA PHE A 180 6.99 -10.85 -7.46
C PHE A 180 7.45 -11.54 -8.73
N LEU A 181 8.13 -12.66 -8.59
CA LEU A 181 8.45 -13.51 -9.73
C LEU A 181 7.21 -14.29 -10.22
N PRO A 182 7.16 -14.72 -11.48
CA PRO A 182 6.08 -15.55 -11.99
C PRO A 182 5.84 -16.77 -11.10
N THR A 183 4.57 -17.02 -10.77
CA THR A 183 4.19 -18.16 -9.93
C THR A 183 4.49 -19.47 -10.60
N ASN A 184 5.20 -20.37 -9.93
CA ASN A 184 5.40 -21.75 -10.39
C ASN A 184 4.15 -22.62 -10.12
N PHE A 185 4.16 -23.83 -10.66
CA PHE A 185 3.04 -24.77 -10.51
C PHE A 185 2.75 -25.10 -9.06
N GLU A 186 3.79 -25.36 -8.27
CA GLU A 186 3.68 -25.72 -6.84
C GLU A 186 2.99 -24.64 -6.03
N LEU A 187 3.40 -23.37 -6.18
CA LEU A 187 2.77 -22.25 -5.49
C LEU A 187 1.29 -22.11 -5.88
N ARG A 188 0.96 -22.27 -7.17
CA ARG A 188 -0.43 -22.21 -7.64
C ARG A 188 -1.28 -23.32 -7.02
N MET A 189 -0.75 -24.54 -6.93
CA MET A 189 -1.44 -25.66 -6.28
C MET A 189 -1.63 -25.40 -4.79
N ASN A 190 -0.63 -24.87 -4.11
CA ASN A 190 -0.73 -24.54 -2.69
C ASN A 190 -1.78 -23.43 -2.41
N ILE A 191 -1.85 -22.43 -3.28
CA ILE A 191 -2.88 -21.38 -3.23
C ILE A 191 -4.27 -21.99 -3.44
N LEU A 192 -4.42 -22.85 -4.44
CA LEU A 192 -5.68 -23.52 -4.74
C LEU A 192 -6.14 -24.36 -3.55
N ASN A 193 -5.29 -25.24 -3.03
CA ASN A 193 -5.58 -26.10 -1.89
C ASN A 193 -6.01 -25.29 -0.66
N LYS A 194 -5.29 -24.19 -0.36
CA LYS A 194 -5.67 -23.31 0.75
C LYS A 194 -7.05 -22.69 0.54
N LYS A 195 -7.38 -22.26 -0.66
CA LYS A 195 -8.70 -21.70 -0.98
C LYS A 195 -9.80 -22.74 -0.89
N VAL A 196 -9.58 -23.94 -1.42
CA VAL A 196 -10.54 -25.07 -1.32
C VAL A 196 -10.84 -25.38 0.14
N ASN A 197 -9.82 -25.50 0.96
CA ASN A 197 -9.99 -25.76 2.39
C ASN A 197 -10.76 -24.65 3.12
N GLN A 198 -10.59 -23.39 2.71
CA GLN A 198 -11.34 -22.26 3.27
C GLN A 198 -12.83 -22.28 2.91
N ILE A 199 -13.18 -22.83 1.73
CA ILE A 199 -14.56 -22.91 1.23
C ILE A 199 -15.23 -24.22 1.68
N LYS A 200 -14.49 -25.15 2.32
CA LYS A 200 -14.99 -26.50 2.70
C LYS A 200 -15.57 -27.28 1.51
N LEU A 201 -14.98 -27.12 0.33
CA LEU A 201 -15.34 -27.91 -0.84
C LEU A 201 -14.54 -29.22 -0.81
N ASP A 202 -15.24 -30.36 -0.73
CA ASP A 202 -14.68 -31.66 -1.07
C ASP A 202 -14.54 -31.74 -2.59
N ILE A 203 -13.31 -31.69 -3.07
CA ILE A 203 -13.01 -31.93 -4.48
C ILE A 203 -12.66 -33.43 -4.61
N PRO A 204 -13.42 -34.24 -5.34
CA PRO A 204 -13.02 -35.63 -5.61
C PRO A 204 -11.72 -35.61 -6.42
N TYR A 205 -10.80 -36.49 -6.04
CA TYR A 205 -9.51 -36.71 -6.73
C TYR A 205 -9.71 -37.31 -8.12
#